data_998c8c463effc4e53f08b980e3dd602a
#
_entry.id   998c8c463effc4e53f08b980e3dd602a
#
_cell.length_a   1.000
_cell.length_b   1.000
_cell.length_c   1.000
_cell.angle_alpha   90.00
_cell.angle_beta   90.00
_cell.angle_gamma   90.00
#
_symmetry.space_group_name_H-M   'P 1'
#
loop_
_entity.id
_entity.type
_entity.pdbx_description
1 polymer ?
#
loop_
_entity_poly.entity_id
_entity_poly.type
_entity_poly.pdbx_seq_one_letter_code
_entity_poly.pdbx_strand_id
1 'polypeptide(L)'
;LLEMTEMDEIKAGTGMSARARPEILTMKGYVSARSLVATGGSTVFLDANECPYEPFVGASGLARYPMQQPPELVRAICDWLDLSSRNVTVARGADEGIDCLMRAFCVPAVDNIIICPPTFAMYAQSAMLQGVEVRKVPLADDFGLDTGGIMAAVDGNTKMVFVCSPNNPTANLMDRDAVAGLCTALSGRALVVVDETYIDYADADSMATELERFENLVVLRTLSKSHAAAGLRCGVTVARADVTELLQKVLAPYPVPQPVVQAALAILTPANQARLAARREEIIARRDAFAEQALATGPVKKILPTDANYLLMIVDDADALCARAADQGYILRNQSHQPGFAGAIRVSIGTDDEMDGLLAILRGDALDAPAEERVARHVRKTSETAIAVEVNLDRKAPVRIDTGV
;
A
#
# COMPACT_ATOMS: atom_id res chain seq x y z
N LEU A 1 -41.38 -4.82 -24.18
CA LEU A 1 -42.18 -4.17 -23.13
C LEU A 1 -42.26 -5.15 -21.95
N LEU A 2 -41.24 -5.22 -21.12
CA LEU A 2 -41.30 -5.82 -19.79
C LEU A 2 -41.49 -4.67 -18.84
N GLU A 3 -42.56 -4.74 -18.08
CA GLU A 3 -43.05 -3.76 -17.14
C GLU A 3 -41.97 -3.35 -16.13
N MET A 4 -41.74 -2.06 -16.08
CA MET A 4 -41.11 -1.39 -14.97
C MET A 4 -42.13 -1.38 -13.82
N THR A 5 -42.10 -2.40 -13.01
CA THR A 5 -42.84 -2.42 -11.74
C THR A 5 -41.90 -2.86 -10.63
N GLU A 6 -41.89 -2.05 -9.61
CA GLU A 6 -41.17 -2.06 -8.33
C GLU A 6 -39.83 -1.31 -8.32
N MET A 7 -39.92 -0.01 -8.13
CA MET A 7 -38.89 0.70 -7.41
C MET A 7 -38.78 0.05 -6.02
N ASP A 8 -37.82 -0.91 -5.91
CA ASP A 8 -37.42 -1.43 -4.61
C ASP A 8 -37.12 -0.20 -3.73
N GLU A 9 -37.82 -0.11 -2.59
CA GLU A 9 -37.53 0.89 -1.57
C GLU A 9 -36.01 0.95 -1.37
N ILE A 10 -35.43 2.14 -1.57
CA ILE A 10 -34.03 2.42 -1.30
C ILE A 10 -33.81 1.98 0.13
N LYS A 11 -33.16 0.85 0.35
CA LYS A 11 -32.72 0.46 1.69
C LYS A 11 -31.81 1.59 2.16
N ALA A 12 -32.34 2.45 3.04
CA ALA A 12 -31.53 3.45 3.69
C ALA A 12 -30.30 2.76 4.27
N GLY A 13 -29.10 3.24 3.93
CA GLY A 13 -27.87 2.71 4.49
C GLY A 13 -27.94 2.78 6.03
N THR A 14 -27.33 1.83 6.70
CA THR A 14 -27.20 1.81 8.17
C THR A 14 -25.77 2.16 8.54
N GLY A 15 -25.57 2.81 9.69
CA GLY A 15 -24.23 3.22 10.11
C GLY A 15 -23.56 4.16 9.10
N MET A 16 -22.27 3.97 8.85
CA MET A 16 -21.51 4.82 7.92
C MET A 16 -21.88 4.62 6.44
N SER A 17 -22.47 3.50 6.07
CA SER A 17 -22.96 3.30 4.70
C SER A 17 -24.03 4.32 4.30
N ALA A 18 -24.79 4.87 5.24
CA ALA A 18 -25.76 5.95 4.99
C ALA A 18 -25.10 7.23 4.40
N ARG A 19 -23.81 7.40 4.56
CA ARG A 19 -23.03 8.55 4.04
C ARG A 19 -22.51 8.32 2.62
N ALA A 20 -22.67 7.11 2.06
CA ALA A 20 -22.24 6.80 0.71
C ALA A 20 -23.06 7.55 -0.36
N ARG A 21 -22.56 7.56 -1.56
CA ARG A 21 -23.26 8.10 -2.74
C ARG A 21 -24.58 7.36 -2.95
N PRO A 22 -25.69 8.08 -3.16
CA PRO A 22 -27.02 7.45 -3.30
C PRO A 22 -27.08 6.37 -4.40
N GLU A 23 -26.44 6.60 -5.54
CA GLU A 23 -26.38 5.64 -6.64
C GLU A 23 -25.61 4.38 -6.29
N ILE A 24 -24.60 4.46 -5.39
CA ILE A 24 -23.83 3.29 -4.93
C ILE A 24 -24.63 2.47 -3.92
N LEU A 25 -25.44 3.12 -3.10
CA LEU A 25 -26.35 2.44 -2.18
C LEU A 25 -27.33 1.52 -2.93
N THR A 26 -27.90 2.02 -4.02
CA THR A 26 -28.89 1.29 -4.84
C THR A 26 -28.27 0.37 -5.87
N MET A 27 -27.00 0.59 -6.25
CA MET A 27 -26.31 -0.22 -7.23
C MET A 27 -26.15 -1.67 -6.75
N LYS A 28 -26.52 -2.63 -7.60
CA LYS A 28 -26.16 -4.03 -7.40
C LYS A 28 -24.69 -4.22 -7.76
N GLY A 29 -23.91 -4.76 -6.84
CA GLY A 29 -22.52 -5.14 -7.12
C GLY A 29 -22.46 -6.20 -8.22
N TYR A 30 -21.30 -6.30 -8.88
CA TYR A 30 -21.07 -7.39 -9.83
C TYR A 30 -21.13 -8.74 -9.11
N VAL A 31 -21.98 -9.64 -9.62
CA VAL A 31 -22.12 -11.00 -9.10
C VAL A 31 -21.77 -11.96 -10.23
N SER A 32 -20.67 -12.71 -10.08
CA SER A 32 -20.34 -13.75 -11.05
C SER A 32 -21.21 -14.98 -10.80
N ALA A 33 -21.51 -15.77 -11.85
CA ALA A 33 -22.23 -17.03 -11.69
C ALA A 33 -21.57 -17.96 -10.68
N ARG A 34 -20.22 -17.93 -10.58
CA ARG A 34 -19.43 -18.71 -9.61
C ARG A 34 -19.71 -18.36 -8.16
N SER A 35 -19.99 -17.10 -7.87
CA SER A 35 -20.24 -16.65 -6.50
C SER A 35 -21.61 -17.09 -5.97
N LEU A 36 -22.49 -17.54 -6.86
CA LEU A 36 -23.85 -18.02 -6.53
C LEU A 36 -23.92 -19.52 -6.23
N VAL A 37 -22.86 -20.27 -6.54
CA VAL A 37 -22.85 -21.73 -6.41
C VAL A 37 -21.80 -22.15 -5.40
N ALA A 38 -22.19 -22.99 -4.45
CA ALA A 38 -21.22 -23.64 -3.57
C ALA A 38 -20.30 -24.54 -4.40
N THR A 39 -19.02 -24.18 -4.51
CA THR A 39 -18.03 -24.95 -5.26
C THR A 39 -17.51 -26.09 -4.40
N GLY A 40 -17.67 -27.31 -4.86
CA GLY A 40 -17.11 -28.51 -4.23
C GLY A 40 -16.86 -29.59 -5.28
N GLY A 41 -15.84 -30.39 -5.13
CA GLY A 41 -15.55 -31.52 -6.01
C GLY A 41 -15.13 -31.11 -7.43
N SER A 42 -15.71 -31.75 -8.44
CA SER A 42 -15.37 -31.57 -9.86
C SER A 42 -16.26 -30.51 -10.55
N THR A 43 -16.27 -29.26 -10.03
CA THR A 43 -17.08 -28.20 -10.67
C THR A 43 -16.48 -27.80 -12.02
N VAL A 44 -17.30 -27.83 -13.09
CA VAL A 44 -16.92 -27.37 -14.43
C VAL A 44 -17.42 -25.94 -14.62
N PHE A 45 -16.52 -25.00 -14.93
CA PHE A 45 -16.86 -23.60 -15.17
C PHE A 45 -16.98 -23.31 -16.66
N LEU A 46 -18.19 -22.92 -17.11
CA LEU A 46 -18.50 -22.53 -18.49
C LEU A 46 -19.26 -21.18 -18.50
N ASP A 47 -19.00 -20.33 -17.55
CA ASP A 47 -19.82 -19.16 -17.18
C ASP A 47 -19.22 -17.82 -17.58
N ALA A 48 -17.93 -17.78 -17.95
CA ALA A 48 -17.19 -16.53 -18.13
C ALA A 48 -16.42 -16.44 -19.47
N ASN A 49 -16.81 -17.24 -20.47
CA ASN A 49 -16.21 -17.25 -21.82
C ASN A 49 -14.68 -17.46 -21.81
N GLU A 50 -14.18 -18.18 -20.83
CA GLU A 50 -12.76 -18.45 -20.66
C GLU A 50 -12.29 -19.53 -21.63
N CYS A 51 -11.02 -19.43 -22.06
CA CYS A 51 -10.37 -20.52 -22.77
C CYS A 51 -10.20 -21.72 -21.82
N PRO A 52 -10.51 -22.97 -22.25
CA PRO A 52 -10.35 -24.13 -21.38
C PRO A 52 -8.90 -24.60 -21.19
N TYR A 53 -7.96 -24.01 -21.92
CA TYR A 53 -6.55 -24.40 -21.94
C TYR A 53 -5.67 -23.33 -21.31
N GLU A 54 -4.67 -23.77 -20.54
CA GLU A 54 -3.65 -22.87 -20.01
C GLU A 54 -2.84 -22.24 -21.16
N PRO A 55 -2.36 -20.99 -21.01
CA PRO A 55 -1.71 -20.24 -22.11
C PRO A 55 -0.33 -20.78 -22.52
N PHE A 56 0.33 -21.55 -21.64
CA PHE A 56 1.64 -22.18 -21.94
C PHE A 56 1.86 -23.39 -21.03
N VAL A 57 2.82 -24.26 -21.41
CA VAL A 57 3.19 -25.45 -20.62
C VAL A 57 3.79 -25.02 -19.28
N GLY A 58 3.27 -25.58 -18.19
CA GLY A 58 3.66 -25.23 -16.82
C GLY A 58 2.90 -24.06 -16.19
N ALA A 59 2.02 -23.38 -16.93
CA ALA A 59 1.08 -22.45 -16.34
C ALA A 59 0.04 -23.21 -15.49
N SER A 60 -0.45 -22.59 -14.44
CA SER A 60 -1.50 -23.15 -13.61
C SER A 60 -2.43 -22.05 -13.11
N GLY A 61 -3.71 -22.20 -13.42
CA GLY A 61 -4.78 -21.31 -12.97
C GLY A 61 -4.83 -19.95 -13.67
N LEU A 62 -4.11 -19.75 -14.78
CA LEU A 62 -4.14 -18.50 -15.54
C LEU A 62 -5.28 -18.44 -16.54
N ALA A 63 -5.82 -19.58 -16.96
CA ALA A 63 -6.94 -19.67 -17.91
C ALA A 63 -8.28 -19.27 -17.27
N ARG A 64 -8.35 -19.08 -15.96
CA ARG A 64 -9.59 -18.81 -15.23
C ARG A 64 -9.52 -17.50 -14.47
N TYR A 65 -10.63 -16.75 -14.46
CA TYR A 65 -10.77 -15.59 -13.61
C TYR A 65 -10.74 -16.00 -12.14
N PRO A 66 -10.00 -15.28 -11.28
CA PRO A 66 -10.11 -15.44 -9.84
C PRO A 66 -11.49 -14.95 -9.35
N MET A 67 -11.83 -15.23 -8.11
CA MET A 67 -12.98 -14.54 -7.48
C MET A 67 -12.64 -13.08 -7.21
N GLN A 68 -13.67 -12.23 -7.11
CA GLN A 68 -13.49 -10.80 -6.78
C GLN A 68 -12.75 -10.62 -5.45
N GLN A 69 -13.10 -11.40 -4.44
CA GLN A 69 -12.42 -11.53 -3.17
C GLN A 69 -12.04 -13.01 -2.98
N PRO A 70 -10.82 -13.44 -3.39
CA PRO A 70 -10.42 -14.84 -3.30
C PRO A 70 -10.49 -15.33 -1.84
N PRO A 71 -11.32 -16.33 -1.51
CA PRO A 71 -11.60 -16.69 -0.11
C PRO A 71 -10.36 -17.13 0.66
N GLU A 72 -9.44 -17.83 0.00
CA GLU A 72 -8.18 -18.29 0.58
C GLU A 72 -7.27 -17.10 0.93
N LEU A 73 -7.20 -16.08 0.08
CA LEU A 73 -6.40 -14.87 0.33
C LEU A 73 -7.05 -14.03 1.44
N VAL A 74 -8.37 -13.84 1.39
CA VAL A 74 -9.11 -13.13 2.45
C VAL A 74 -8.88 -13.79 3.80
N ARG A 75 -8.93 -15.14 3.86
CA ARG A 75 -8.67 -15.89 5.10
C ARG A 75 -7.25 -15.66 5.61
N ALA A 76 -6.24 -15.80 4.75
CA ALA A 76 -4.84 -15.57 5.14
C ALA A 76 -4.58 -14.15 5.63
N ILE A 77 -5.27 -13.16 5.07
CA ILE A 77 -5.21 -11.77 5.54
C ILE A 77 -5.93 -11.61 6.89
N CYS A 78 -7.06 -12.25 7.07
CA CYS A 78 -7.77 -12.24 8.36
C CYS A 78 -6.93 -12.88 9.47
N ASP A 79 -6.27 -14.00 9.18
CA ASP A 79 -5.34 -14.63 10.10
C ASP A 79 -4.12 -13.73 10.42
N TRP A 80 -3.61 -12.98 9.44
CA TRP A 80 -2.53 -12.02 9.65
C TRP A 80 -2.94 -10.83 10.52
N LEU A 81 -4.16 -10.31 10.33
CA LEU A 81 -4.63 -9.07 10.98
C LEU A 81 -5.51 -9.33 12.21
N ASP A 82 -5.81 -10.58 12.53
CA ASP A 82 -6.78 -11.02 13.56
C ASP A 82 -8.15 -10.36 13.38
N LEU A 83 -8.73 -10.47 12.16
CA LEU A 83 -9.98 -9.83 11.78
C LEU A 83 -10.99 -10.81 11.18
N SER A 84 -12.26 -10.42 11.18
CA SER A 84 -13.31 -11.11 10.45
C SER A 84 -13.22 -10.81 8.95
N SER A 85 -13.55 -11.79 8.10
CA SER A 85 -13.60 -11.61 6.64
C SER A 85 -14.58 -10.53 6.18
N ARG A 86 -15.59 -10.21 6.98
CA ARG A 86 -16.53 -9.13 6.72
C ARG A 86 -15.92 -7.73 6.84
N ASN A 87 -14.79 -7.63 7.53
CA ASN A 87 -14.09 -6.37 7.78
C ASN A 87 -12.96 -6.09 6.79
N VAL A 88 -12.77 -6.95 5.80
CA VAL A 88 -11.61 -6.92 4.89
C VAL A 88 -12.06 -6.80 3.45
N THR A 89 -11.43 -5.89 2.70
CA THR A 89 -11.53 -5.81 1.24
C THR A 89 -10.12 -5.80 0.66
N VAL A 90 -9.79 -6.83 -0.13
CA VAL A 90 -8.49 -6.95 -0.81
C VAL A 90 -8.53 -6.22 -2.15
N ALA A 91 -7.47 -5.46 -2.44
CA ALA A 91 -7.37 -4.64 -3.63
C ALA A 91 -5.92 -4.57 -4.16
N ARG A 92 -5.71 -3.90 -5.30
CA ARG A 92 -4.39 -3.71 -5.95
C ARG A 92 -3.52 -2.68 -5.22
N GLY A 93 -3.15 -2.98 -3.98
CA GLY A 93 -2.45 -2.08 -3.08
C GLY A 93 -3.41 -1.14 -2.33
N ALA A 94 -2.87 -0.41 -1.35
CA ALA A 94 -3.62 0.61 -0.60
C ALA A 94 -4.17 1.72 -1.51
N ASP A 95 -3.48 2.01 -2.62
CA ASP A 95 -3.90 3.03 -3.59
C ASP A 95 -5.29 2.77 -4.17
N GLU A 96 -5.60 1.51 -4.52
CA GLU A 96 -6.96 1.17 -4.99
C GLU A 96 -7.99 1.24 -3.85
N GLY A 97 -7.59 0.97 -2.61
CA GLY A 97 -8.44 1.19 -1.44
C GLY A 97 -8.85 2.66 -1.30
N ILE A 98 -7.88 3.59 -1.45
CA ILE A 98 -8.11 5.04 -1.45
C ILE A 98 -9.10 5.42 -2.58
N ASP A 99 -8.86 4.94 -3.79
CA ASP A 99 -9.71 5.22 -4.95
C ASP A 99 -11.14 4.68 -4.77
N CYS A 100 -11.28 3.47 -4.26
CA CYS A 100 -12.59 2.86 -3.97
C CYS A 100 -13.38 3.66 -2.90
N LEU A 101 -12.71 4.14 -1.86
CA LEU A 101 -13.33 5.00 -0.83
C LEU A 101 -13.87 6.28 -1.46
N MET A 102 -13.08 6.96 -2.31
CA MET A 102 -13.53 8.16 -3.03
C MET A 102 -14.76 7.85 -3.89
N ARG A 103 -14.70 6.78 -4.69
CA ARG A 103 -15.81 6.40 -5.58
C ARG A 103 -17.08 6.02 -4.83
N ALA A 104 -16.96 5.40 -3.68
CA ALA A 104 -18.11 4.95 -2.89
C ALA A 104 -18.78 6.10 -2.12
N PHE A 105 -18.02 7.07 -1.62
CA PHE A 105 -18.52 8.04 -0.65
C PHE A 105 -18.60 9.48 -1.15
N CYS A 106 -17.79 9.88 -2.16
CA CYS A 106 -17.70 11.27 -2.56
C CYS A 106 -18.45 11.54 -3.87
N VAL A 107 -19.42 12.45 -3.83
CA VAL A 107 -20.08 13.00 -5.03
C VAL A 107 -19.19 14.08 -5.62
N PRO A 108 -18.76 13.96 -6.90
CA PRO A 108 -17.94 14.96 -7.57
C PRO A 108 -18.54 16.38 -7.52
N ALA A 109 -17.71 17.39 -7.36
CA ALA A 109 -18.08 18.80 -7.27
C ALA A 109 -19.05 19.19 -6.12
N VAL A 110 -19.35 18.26 -5.22
CA VAL A 110 -20.23 18.47 -4.06
C VAL A 110 -19.48 18.20 -2.76
N ASP A 111 -18.84 17.04 -2.68
CA ASP A 111 -18.22 16.57 -1.45
C ASP A 111 -16.74 16.94 -1.38
N ASN A 112 -16.21 16.92 -0.16
CA ASN A 112 -14.81 17.17 0.11
C ASN A 112 -14.19 16.13 1.01
N ILE A 113 -12.85 16.10 0.97
CA ILE A 113 -12.01 15.35 1.90
C ILE A 113 -11.05 16.30 2.61
N ILE A 114 -10.57 15.88 3.78
CA ILE A 114 -9.50 16.58 4.51
C ILE A 114 -8.24 15.74 4.48
N ILE A 115 -7.10 16.38 4.19
CA ILE A 115 -5.77 15.80 4.30
C ILE A 115 -4.89 16.68 5.18
N CYS A 116 -3.84 16.09 5.78
CA CYS A 116 -2.96 16.77 6.74
C CYS A 116 -1.53 16.88 6.19
N PRO A 117 -1.24 17.83 5.25
CA PRO A 117 0.09 17.97 4.68
C PRO A 117 1.11 18.50 5.73
N PRO A 118 2.39 18.11 5.59
CA PRO A 118 2.93 17.24 4.54
C PRO A 118 2.51 15.78 4.76
N THR A 119 1.94 15.15 3.74
CA THR A 119 1.47 13.77 3.79
C THR A 119 1.52 13.10 2.42
N PHE A 120 1.10 11.86 2.31
CA PHE A 120 1.13 11.10 1.06
C PHE A 120 0.24 11.75 -0.01
N ALA A 121 0.84 12.06 -1.16
CA ALA A 121 0.21 12.87 -2.21
C ALA A 121 -0.99 12.18 -2.88
N MET A 122 -1.09 10.84 -2.82
CA MET A 122 -2.13 10.10 -3.53
C MET A 122 -3.54 10.37 -2.99
N TYR A 123 -3.70 10.81 -1.75
CA TYR A 123 -5.02 11.21 -1.25
C TYR A 123 -5.59 12.38 -2.06
N ALA A 124 -4.78 13.44 -2.22
CA ALA A 124 -5.17 14.59 -3.03
C ALA A 124 -5.31 14.23 -4.51
N GLN A 125 -4.42 13.38 -5.03
CA GLN A 125 -4.42 13.00 -6.43
C GLN A 125 -5.66 12.17 -6.78
N SER A 126 -6.04 11.21 -5.95
CA SER A 126 -7.25 10.41 -6.13
C SER A 126 -8.52 11.28 -6.04
N ALA A 127 -8.56 12.23 -5.11
CA ALA A 127 -9.67 13.17 -5.00
C ALA A 127 -9.79 14.05 -6.27
N MET A 128 -8.68 14.61 -6.75
CA MET A 128 -8.65 15.42 -7.97
C MET A 128 -9.11 14.64 -9.20
N LEU A 129 -8.69 13.38 -9.36
CA LEU A 129 -9.12 12.52 -10.46
C LEU A 129 -10.62 12.31 -10.50
N GLN A 130 -11.28 12.38 -9.34
CA GLN A 130 -12.73 12.20 -9.21
C GLN A 130 -13.49 13.53 -9.04
N GLY A 131 -12.82 14.68 -9.16
CA GLY A 131 -13.45 15.99 -9.03
C GLY A 131 -13.94 16.29 -7.60
N VAL A 132 -13.28 15.74 -6.59
CA VAL A 132 -13.59 15.93 -5.16
C VAL A 132 -12.72 17.06 -4.61
N GLU A 133 -13.30 17.99 -3.86
CA GLU A 133 -12.57 19.07 -3.20
C GLU A 133 -11.60 18.51 -2.15
N VAL A 134 -10.38 19.07 -2.11
CA VAL A 134 -9.37 18.72 -1.12
C VAL A 134 -9.13 19.89 -0.18
N ARG A 135 -9.50 19.73 1.08
CA ARG A 135 -9.19 20.68 2.16
C ARG A 135 -7.91 20.27 2.85
N LYS A 136 -7.03 21.23 3.04
CA LYS A 136 -5.71 21.02 3.62
C LYS A 136 -5.67 21.63 5.01
N VAL A 137 -5.47 20.81 6.02
CA VAL A 137 -5.16 21.23 7.38
C VAL A 137 -3.73 20.78 7.67
N PRO A 138 -2.74 21.68 7.64
CA PRO A 138 -1.36 21.31 7.86
C PRO A 138 -1.18 20.61 9.22
N LEU A 139 -0.20 19.70 9.28
CA LEU A 139 0.27 19.16 10.56
C LEU A 139 0.81 20.31 11.44
N ALA A 140 0.79 20.13 12.75
CA ALA A 140 1.40 21.04 13.70
C ALA A 140 2.93 21.09 13.54
N ASP A 141 3.60 22.01 14.24
CA ASP A 141 5.05 22.19 14.14
C ASP A 141 5.87 20.95 14.56
N ASP A 142 5.29 20.10 15.41
CA ASP A 142 5.85 18.81 15.85
C ASP A 142 5.44 17.64 14.93
N PHE A 143 4.79 17.92 13.82
CA PHE A 143 4.19 16.97 12.89
C PHE A 143 3.05 16.12 13.46
N GLY A 144 2.46 16.53 14.58
CA GLY A 144 1.21 15.98 15.10
C GLY A 144 -0.01 16.47 14.35
N LEU A 145 -1.17 15.87 14.62
CA LEU A 145 -2.44 16.29 14.04
C LEU A 145 -2.94 17.59 14.69
N ASP A 146 -3.27 18.59 13.88
CA ASP A 146 -4.10 19.72 14.32
C ASP A 146 -5.59 19.31 14.33
N THR A 147 -6.00 18.62 15.38
CA THR A 147 -7.40 18.16 15.52
C THR A 147 -8.39 19.30 15.57
N GLY A 148 -8.01 20.45 16.12
CA GLY A 148 -8.84 21.66 16.16
C GLY A 148 -9.06 22.22 14.75
N GLY A 149 -7.99 22.35 13.97
CA GLY A 149 -8.03 22.79 12.58
C GLY A 149 -8.82 21.80 11.70
N ILE A 150 -8.64 20.49 11.91
CA ILE A 150 -9.43 19.47 11.21
C ILE A 150 -10.92 19.66 11.49
N MET A 151 -11.32 19.77 12.74
CA MET A 151 -12.73 19.95 13.12
C MET A 151 -13.32 21.26 12.61
N ALA A 152 -12.52 22.33 12.52
CA ALA A 152 -12.94 23.62 11.95
C ALA A 152 -13.13 23.54 10.42
N ALA A 153 -12.40 22.65 9.75
CA ALA A 153 -12.50 22.42 8.29
C ALA A 153 -13.66 21.48 7.89
N VAL A 154 -14.22 20.73 8.84
CA VAL A 154 -15.33 19.79 8.60
C VAL A 154 -16.65 20.53 8.39
N ASP A 155 -17.37 20.20 7.32
CA ASP A 155 -18.73 20.65 7.06
C ASP A 155 -19.69 19.49 6.73
N GLY A 156 -20.90 19.80 6.24
CA GLY A 156 -21.90 18.80 5.87
C GLY A 156 -21.52 17.93 4.66
N ASN A 157 -20.57 18.39 3.82
CA ASN A 157 -20.09 17.73 2.63
C ASN A 157 -18.76 16.99 2.85
N THR A 158 -18.16 17.08 4.03
CA THR A 158 -16.95 16.35 4.35
C THR A 158 -17.26 14.86 4.49
N LYS A 159 -16.62 14.02 3.67
CA LYS A 159 -16.83 12.57 3.65
C LYS A 159 -15.76 11.79 4.37
N MET A 160 -14.52 12.26 4.33
CA MET A 160 -13.41 11.57 5.00
C MET A 160 -12.26 12.50 5.37
N VAL A 161 -11.55 12.09 6.41
CA VAL A 161 -10.28 12.67 6.85
C VAL A 161 -9.21 11.61 6.70
N PHE A 162 -8.15 11.91 5.96
CA PHE A 162 -7.00 11.01 5.81
C PHE A 162 -5.92 11.32 6.83
N VAL A 163 -5.50 10.28 7.54
CA VAL A 163 -4.42 10.30 8.52
C VAL A 163 -3.39 9.24 8.12
N CYS A 164 -2.19 9.64 7.77
CA CYS A 164 -1.10 8.71 7.49
C CYS A 164 -0.30 8.45 8.78
N SER A 165 -0.19 7.20 9.22
CA SER A 165 0.47 6.86 10.49
C SER A 165 1.13 5.48 10.44
N PRO A 166 2.46 5.39 10.45
CA PRO A 166 3.46 6.48 10.39
C PRO A 166 3.35 7.33 9.13
N ASN A 167 3.54 8.65 9.26
CA ASN A 167 3.31 9.58 8.18
C ASN A 167 4.43 9.58 7.12
N ASN A 168 4.08 9.76 5.88
CA ASN A 168 5.00 9.94 4.76
C ASN A 168 4.88 11.39 4.25
N PRO A 169 5.94 12.26 4.38
CA PRO A 169 7.34 11.85 4.52
C PRO A 169 7.96 12.01 5.91
N THR A 170 7.25 12.47 6.92
CA THR A 170 7.83 12.84 8.24
C THR A 170 8.21 11.64 9.11
N ALA A 171 7.71 10.45 8.78
CA ALA A 171 8.01 9.15 9.38
C ALA A 171 7.53 8.95 10.83
N ASN A 172 6.89 9.92 11.45
CA ASN A 172 6.38 9.84 12.81
C ASN A 172 5.02 9.13 12.89
N LEU A 173 4.76 8.43 13.98
CA LEU A 173 3.42 8.01 14.37
C LEU A 173 2.55 9.23 14.68
N MET A 174 1.26 9.14 14.35
CA MET A 174 0.26 10.04 14.87
C MET A 174 -0.21 9.57 16.25
N ASP A 175 -0.51 10.53 17.12
CA ASP A 175 -1.05 10.24 18.44
C ASP A 175 -2.35 9.43 18.33
N ARG A 176 -2.36 8.25 18.96
CA ARG A 176 -3.48 7.31 18.90
C ARG A 176 -4.76 7.89 19.51
N ASP A 177 -4.62 8.66 20.59
CA ASP A 177 -5.75 9.28 21.27
C ASP A 177 -6.32 10.43 20.42
N ALA A 178 -5.49 11.18 19.72
CA ALA A 178 -5.93 12.20 18.76
C ALA A 178 -6.74 11.56 17.61
N VAL A 179 -6.29 10.43 17.06
CA VAL A 179 -7.03 9.69 16.02
C VAL A 179 -8.35 9.15 16.57
N ALA A 180 -8.36 8.57 17.76
CA ALA A 180 -9.56 8.06 18.42
C ALA A 180 -10.56 9.20 18.74
N GLY A 181 -10.04 10.37 19.12
CA GLY A 181 -10.81 11.59 19.30
C GLY A 181 -11.50 12.04 18.02
N LEU A 182 -10.80 12.02 16.88
CA LEU A 182 -11.39 12.31 15.57
C LEU A 182 -12.47 11.29 15.20
N CYS A 183 -12.23 9.99 15.41
CA CYS A 183 -13.25 8.96 15.18
C CYS A 183 -14.52 9.25 15.98
N THR A 184 -14.37 9.61 17.25
CA THR A 184 -15.51 9.96 18.12
C THR A 184 -16.25 11.20 17.63
N ALA A 185 -15.52 12.28 17.32
CA ALA A 185 -16.10 13.56 16.91
C ALA A 185 -16.77 13.51 15.53
N LEU A 186 -16.34 12.60 14.66
CA LEU A 186 -16.82 12.44 13.29
C LEU A 186 -17.76 11.25 13.12
N SER A 187 -18.13 10.54 14.19
CA SER A 187 -19.08 9.43 14.13
C SER A 187 -20.39 9.86 13.48
N GLY A 188 -20.90 9.07 12.55
CA GLY A 188 -22.07 9.36 11.72
C GLY A 188 -21.91 10.51 10.72
N ARG A 189 -20.74 11.18 10.66
CA ARG A 189 -20.50 12.35 9.80
C ARG A 189 -19.51 12.09 8.68
N ALA A 190 -18.32 11.58 9.01
CA ALA A 190 -17.25 11.32 8.05
C ALA A 190 -16.40 10.12 8.48
N LEU A 191 -15.80 9.45 7.52
CA LEU A 191 -14.81 8.39 7.75
C LEU A 191 -13.49 9.01 8.24
N VAL A 192 -12.82 8.33 9.16
CA VAL A 192 -11.41 8.58 9.50
C VAL A 192 -10.60 7.44 8.89
N VAL A 193 -9.84 7.77 7.84
CA VAL A 193 -9.05 6.81 7.07
C VAL A 193 -7.61 6.87 7.55
N VAL A 194 -7.18 5.86 8.28
CA VAL A 194 -5.81 5.73 8.80
C VAL A 194 -4.99 4.87 7.86
N ASP A 195 -4.01 5.48 7.21
CA ASP A 195 -3.09 4.75 6.34
C ASP A 195 -1.90 4.23 7.15
N GLU A 196 -1.93 2.95 7.42
CA GLU A 196 -0.95 2.22 8.21
C GLU A 196 0.05 1.45 7.35
N THR A 197 0.38 1.97 6.18
CA THR A 197 1.35 1.35 5.26
C THR A 197 2.70 1.03 5.91
N TYR A 198 3.09 1.75 6.96
CA TYR A 198 4.39 1.60 7.64
C TYR A 198 4.29 1.11 9.08
N ILE A 199 3.10 0.84 9.62
CA ILE A 199 2.87 0.54 11.05
C ILE A 199 3.70 -0.65 11.55
N ASP A 200 3.99 -1.63 10.69
CA ASP A 200 4.77 -2.81 11.09
C ASP A 200 6.24 -2.48 11.47
N TYR A 201 6.73 -1.25 11.21
CA TYR A 201 8.05 -0.76 11.64
C TYR A 201 8.02 0.05 12.94
N ALA A 202 6.84 0.33 13.46
CA ALA A 202 6.61 1.09 14.66
C ALA A 202 6.39 0.18 15.87
N ASP A 203 6.71 0.66 17.06
CA ASP A 203 6.36 0.01 18.33
C ASP A 203 4.96 0.48 18.76
N ALA A 204 3.96 0.10 17.99
CA ALA A 204 2.57 0.48 18.26
C ALA A 204 1.59 -0.53 17.67
N ASP A 205 0.44 -0.67 18.32
CA ASP A 205 -0.67 -1.46 17.80
C ASP A 205 -1.38 -0.73 16.65
N SER A 206 -1.84 -1.50 15.67
CA SER A 206 -2.70 -1.00 14.59
C SER A 206 -4.00 -0.42 15.12
N MET A 207 -4.49 0.67 14.52
CA MET A 207 -5.85 1.19 14.76
C MET A 207 -6.93 0.18 14.38
N ALA A 208 -6.63 -0.83 13.58
CA ALA A 208 -7.57 -1.90 13.26
C ALA A 208 -8.10 -2.63 14.50
N THR A 209 -7.36 -2.64 15.61
CA THR A 209 -7.81 -3.19 16.90
C THR A 209 -8.98 -2.41 17.51
N GLU A 210 -9.21 -1.16 17.08
CA GLU A 210 -10.30 -0.30 17.54
C GLU A 210 -11.56 -0.35 16.64
N LEU A 211 -11.57 -1.23 15.65
CA LEU A 211 -12.63 -1.28 14.63
C LEU A 211 -14.03 -1.47 15.23
N GLU A 212 -14.14 -2.27 16.29
CA GLU A 212 -15.42 -2.49 16.96
C GLU A 212 -15.90 -1.27 17.76
N ARG A 213 -14.97 -0.43 18.17
CA ARG A 213 -15.27 0.80 18.92
C ARG A 213 -15.73 1.94 18.02
N PHE A 214 -15.18 2.05 16.79
CA PHE A 214 -15.42 3.17 15.90
C PHE A 214 -16.04 2.73 14.58
N GLU A 215 -17.31 3.06 14.37
CA GLU A 215 -18.04 2.71 13.14
C GLU A 215 -17.49 3.37 11.87
N ASN A 216 -16.84 4.53 12.03
CA ASN A 216 -16.31 5.37 10.97
C ASN A 216 -14.79 5.22 10.76
N LEU A 217 -14.16 4.28 11.44
CA LEU A 217 -12.74 3.97 11.24
C LEU A 217 -12.55 3.12 9.99
N VAL A 218 -11.59 3.53 9.16
CA VAL A 218 -11.08 2.75 8.03
C VAL A 218 -9.57 2.68 8.17
N VAL A 219 -8.98 1.48 8.04
CA VAL A 219 -7.54 1.30 8.09
C VAL A 219 -7.04 0.73 6.77
N LEU A 220 -6.01 1.34 6.19
CA LEU A 220 -5.35 0.85 4.99
C LEU A 220 -4.08 0.09 5.37
N ARG A 221 -3.95 -1.15 4.88
CA ARG A 221 -2.79 -2.01 5.07
C ARG A 221 -2.26 -2.50 3.72
N THR A 222 -1.00 -2.90 3.66
CA THR A 222 -0.39 -3.34 2.40
C THR A 222 0.73 -4.34 2.62
N LEU A 223 0.92 -5.24 1.65
CA LEU A 223 2.10 -6.11 1.60
C LEU A 223 3.32 -5.42 0.97
N SER A 224 3.19 -4.17 0.53
CA SER A 224 4.23 -3.47 -0.27
C SER A 224 5.49 -3.14 0.52
N LYS A 225 5.43 -2.95 1.83
CA LYS A 225 6.56 -2.42 2.65
C LYS A 225 7.15 -3.52 3.54
N SER A 226 6.56 -3.77 4.69
CA SER A 226 7.05 -4.74 5.67
C SER A 226 7.12 -6.18 5.15
N HIS A 227 6.30 -6.50 4.15
CA HIS A 227 6.27 -7.81 3.51
C HIS A 227 7.14 -7.92 2.24
N ALA A 228 7.92 -6.88 1.93
CA ALA A 228 8.84 -6.83 0.77
C ALA A 228 8.17 -7.14 -0.58
N ALA A 229 6.90 -6.80 -0.75
CA ALA A 229 6.08 -7.18 -1.89
C ALA A 229 5.50 -5.97 -2.67
N ALA A 230 6.27 -4.89 -2.79
CA ALA A 230 5.82 -3.67 -3.48
C ALA A 230 5.41 -3.94 -4.94
N GLY A 231 6.15 -4.80 -5.64
CA GLY A 231 5.84 -5.21 -7.02
C GLY A 231 4.61 -6.09 -7.15
N LEU A 232 4.13 -6.69 -6.06
CA LEU A 232 2.95 -7.57 -6.07
C LEU A 232 1.63 -6.82 -6.20
N ARG A 233 1.58 -5.55 -5.79
CA ARG A 233 0.37 -4.74 -5.78
C ARG A 233 -0.79 -5.38 -5.02
N CYS A 234 -0.58 -5.80 -3.77
CA CYS A 234 -1.61 -6.34 -2.89
C CYS A 234 -1.76 -5.46 -1.64
N GLY A 235 -2.96 -4.99 -1.38
CA GLY A 235 -3.32 -4.16 -0.24
C GLY A 235 -4.69 -4.53 0.30
N VAL A 236 -5.00 -3.98 1.46
CA VAL A 236 -6.19 -4.31 2.22
C VAL A 236 -6.81 -3.03 2.77
N THR A 237 -8.10 -2.89 2.59
CA THR A 237 -8.91 -1.91 3.32
C THR A 237 -9.67 -2.65 4.42
N VAL A 238 -9.46 -2.20 5.64
CA VAL A 238 -10.12 -2.72 6.85
C VAL A 238 -11.16 -1.71 7.28
N ALA A 239 -12.41 -2.13 7.41
CA ALA A 239 -13.51 -1.29 7.86
C ALA A 239 -14.65 -2.17 8.42
N ARG A 240 -15.69 -1.55 8.95
CA ARG A 240 -16.91 -2.29 9.31
C ARG A 240 -17.61 -2.83 8.05
N ALA A 241 -18.39 -3.88 8.23
CA ALA A 241 -19.01 -4.64 7.14
C ALA A 241 -19.85 -3.77 6.18
N ASP A 242 -20.57 -2.78 6.68
CA ASP A 242 -21.38 -1.86 5.87
C ASP A 242 -20.52 -1.01 4.91
N VAL A 243 -19.29 -0.68 5.30
CA VAL A 243 -18.33 0.04 4.44
C VAL A 243 -17.68 -0.93 3.44
N THR A 244 -17.21 -2.09 3.88
CA THR A 244 -16.54 -3.07 2.99
C THR A 244 -17.48 -3.59 1.89
N GLU A 245 -18.76 -3.80 2.20
CA GLU A 245 -19.77 -4.18 1.21
C GLU A 245 -19.93 -3.11 0.11
N LEU A 246 -19.86 -1.82 0.45
CA LEU A 246 -19.88 -0.74 -0.55
C LEU A 246 -18.60 -0.70 -1.39
N LEU A 247 -17.43 -0.91 -0.77
CA LEU A 247 -16.17 -0.95 -1.51
C LEU A 247 -16.17 -2.09 -2.54
N GLN A 248 -16.71 -3.25 -2.19
CA GLN A 248 -16.83 -4.37 -3.12
C GLN A 248 -17.76 -4.07 -4.30
N LYS A 249 -18.76 -3.19 -4.15
CA LYS A 249 -19.61 -2.76 -5.27
C LYS A 249 -18.86 -1.93 -6.30
N VAL A 250 -17.94 -1.06 -5.88
CA VAL A 250 -17.19 -0.15 -6.75
C VAL A 250 -15.86 -0.73 -7.24
N LEU A 251 -15.42 -1.81 -6.62
CA LEU A 251 -14.21 -2.54 -7.00
C LEU A 251 -14.40 -3.23 -8.36
N ALA A 252 -13.32 -3.39 -9.12
CA ALA A 252 -13.35 -4.15 -10.36
C ALA A 252 -13.84 -5.59 -10.10
N PRO A 253 -14.49 -6.26 -11.08
CA PRO A 253 -14.99 -7.63 -10.91
C PRO A 253 -13.92 -8.65 -10.52
N TYR A 254 -12.69 -8.49 -10.99
CA TYR A 254 -11.56 -9.40 -10.77
C TYR A 254 -10.28 -8.59 -10.46
N PRO A 255 -10.22 -7.92 -9.28
CA PRO A 255 -9.17 -6.92 -9.02
C PRO A 255 -7.79 -7.53 -8.79
N VAL A 256 -7.74 -8.73 -8.21
CA VAL A 256 -6.48 -9.37 -7.81
C VAL A 256 -6.17 -10.56 -8.73
N PRO A 257 -5.15 -10.46 -9.62
CA PRO A 257 -4.76 -11.54 -10.52
C PRO A 257 -4.33 -12.82 -9.79
N GLN A 258 -4.58 -13.99 -10.39
CA GLN A 258 -4.24 -15.28 -9.79
C GLN A 258 -2.77 -15.42 -9.36
N PRO A 259 -1.76 -14.95 -10.13
CA PRO A 259 -0.36 -14.98 -9.67
C PRO A 259 -0.12 -14.15 -8.40
N VAL A 260 -0.85 -13.04 -8.25
CA VAL A 260 -0.78 -12.21 -7.04
C VAL A 260 -1.37 -12.93 -5.85
N VAL A 261 -2.51 -13.62 -6.02
CA VAL A 261 -3.11 -14.46 -4.97
C VAL A 261 -2.12 -15.52 -4.49
N GLN A 262 -1.53 -16.27 -5.42
CA GLN A 262 -0.56 -17.33 -5.10
C GLN A 262 0.66 -16.79 -4.36
N ALA A 263 1.24 -15.68 -4.83
CA ALA A 263 2.40 -15.07 -4.19
C ALA A 263 2.05 -14.49 -2.80
N ALA A 264 0.90 -13.84 -2.64
CA ALA A 264 0.45 -13.32 -1.36
C ALA A 264 0.22 -14.44 -0.33
N LEU A 265 -0.39 -15.55 -0.74
CA LEU A 265 -0.54 -16.73 0.12
C LEU A 265 0.80 -17.29 0.58
N ALA A 266 1.80 -17.37 -0.31
CA ALA A 266 3.14 -17.81 0.05
C ALA A 266 3.82 -16.85 1.05
N ILE A 267 3.64 -15.53 0.88
CA ILE A 267 4.15 -14.50 1.79
C ILE A 267 3.51 -14.61 3.18
N LEU A 268 2.20 -14.86 3.24
CA LEU A 268 1.43 -14.90 4.47
C LEU A 268 1.53 -16.23 5.25
N THR A 269 2.35 -17.18 4.79
CA THR A 269 2.60 -18.40 5.59
C THR A 269 3.31 -18.07 6.90
N PRO A 270 3.04 -18.81 8.01
CA PRO A 270 3.68 -18.54 9.31
C PRO A 270 5.21 -18.49 9.26
N ALA A 271 5.84 -19.39 8.49
CA ALA A 271 7.29 -19.41 8.33
C ALA A 271 7.84 -18.15 7.65
N ASN A 272 7.17 -17.66 6.61
CA ASN A 272 7.58 -16.41 5.94
C ASN A 272 7.27 -15.18 6.80
N GLN A 273 6.16 -15.17 7.53
CA GLN A 273 5.85 -14.09 8.48
C GLN A 273 6.93 -13.97 9.57
N ALA A 274 7.38 -15.08 10.15
CA ALA A 274 8.47 -15.06 11.13
C ALA A 274 9.78 -14.53 10.52
N ARG A 275 10.12 -14.95 9.28
CA ARG A 275 11.30 -14.45 8.57
C ARG A 275 11.22 -12.95 8.27
N LEU A 276 10.06 -12.47 7.87
CA LEU A 276 9.83 -11.05 7.58
C LEU A 276 9.84 -10.21 8.85
N ALA A 277 9.37 -10.75 9.98
CA ALA A 277 9.49 -10.11 11.29
C ALA A 277 10.98 -9.88 11.64
N ALA A 278 11.81 -10.94 11.56
CA ALA A 278 13.25 -10.80 11.80
C ALA A 278 13.91 -9.75 10.88
N ARG A 279 13.53 -9.70 9.60
CA ARG A 279 14.03 -8.68 8.67
C ARG A 279 13.59 -7.26 9.02
N ARG A 280 12.39 -7.09 9.56
CA ARG A 280 11.94 -5.77 10.04
C ARG A 280 12.85 -5.25 11.16
N GLU A 281 13.17 -6.12 12.11
CA GLU A 281 14.10 -5.78 13.21
C GLU A 281 15.50 -5.41 12.67
N GLU A 282 16.01 -6.16 11.68
CA GLU A 282 17.28 -5.82 11.01
C GLU A 282 17.22 -4.44 10.32
N ILE A 283 16.11 -4.12 9.65
CA ILE A 283 15.91 -2.82 8.98
C ILE A 283 15.83 -1.70 10.01
N ILE A 284 15.12 -1.90 11.12
CA ILE A 284 15.01 -0.93 12.22
C ILE A 284 16.40 -0.66 12.83
N ALA A 285 17.14 -1.72 13.18
CA ALA A 285 18.48 -1.58 13.76
C ALA A 285 19.45 -0.87 12.79
N ARG A 286 19.41 -1.20 11.50
CA ARG A 286 20.23 -0.55 10.47
C ARG A 286 19.82 0.91 10.28
N ARG A 287 18.53 1.20 10.29
CA ARG A 287 18.00 2.57 10.23
C ARG A 287 18.61 3.45 11.32
N ASP A 288 18.56 2.96 12.54
CA ASP A 288 19.00 3.71 13.70
C ASP A 288 20.53 3.90 13.70
N ALA A 289 21.28 2.84 13.38
CA ALA A 289 22.73 2.91 13.21
C ALA A 289 23.16 3.86 12.07
N PHE A 290 22.46 3.83 10.93
CA PHE A 290 22.73 4.74 9.83
C PHE A 290 22.41 6.19 10.20
N ALA A 291 21.33 6.45 10.94
CA ALA A 291 20.97 7.80 11.37
C ALA A 291 22.08 8.42 12.22
N GLU A 292 22.65 7.68 13.17
CA GLU A 292 23.77 8.14 14.01
C GLU A 292 25.00 8.46 13.15
N GLN A 293 25.37 7.58 12.24
CA GLN A 293 26.54 7.76 11.37
C GLN A 293 26.34 8.91 10.38
N ALA A 294 25.14 9.05 9.80
CA ALA A 294 24.84 10.12 8.86
C ALA A 294 24.88 11.50 9.51
N LEU A 295 24.41 11.64 10.76
CA LEU A 295 24.53 12.88 11.54
C LEU A 295 25.98 13.29 11.81
N ALA A 296 26.91 12.34 11.85
CA ALA A 296 28.34 12.63 12.00
C ALA A 296 28.98 13.10 10.68
N THR A 297 28.28 13.05 9.55
CA THR A 297 28.75 13.60 8.29
C THR A 297 28.45 15.10 8.21
N GLY A 298 29.32 15.90 7.57
CA GLY A 298 29.16 17.37 7.50
C GLY A 298 27.86 17.85 6.85
N PRO A 299 27.37 17.24 5.75
CA PRO A 299 26.18 17.71 5.02
C PRO A 299 24.85 17.54 5.77
N VAL A 300 24.73 16.53 6.65
CA VAL A 300 23.47 16.24 7.36
C VAL A 300 23.35 17.09 8.61
N LYS A 301 22.30 17.93 8.67
CA LYS A 301 22.06 18.84 9.81
C LYS A 301 21.12 18.27 10.85
N LYS A 302 20.13 17.53 10.40
CA LYS A 302 19.10 16.96 11.26
C LYS A 302 18.51 15.72 10.61
N ILE A 303 18.13 14.74 11.40
CA ILE A 303 17.28 13.63 11.01
C ILE A 303 16.07 13.65 11.92
N LEU A 304 14.88 13.56 11.34
CA LEU A 304 13.66 13.50 12.13
C LEU A 304 13.50 12.11 12.78
N PRO A 305 12.89 12.02 13.97
CA PRO A 305 12.49 10.74 14.55
C PRO A 305 11.64 9.92 13.56
N THR A 306 11.78 8.60 13.59
CA THR A 306 11.15 7.75 12.58
C THR A 306 10.58 6.47 13.17
N ASP A 307 9.35 6.16 12.78
CA ASP A 307 8.63 4.92 13.03
C ASP A 307 8.38 4.14 11.72
N ALA A 308 9.17 4.44 10.66
CA ALA A 308 9.04 3.85 9.33
C ALA A 308 10.35 3.20 8.87
N ASN A 309 10.37 2.64 7.67
CA ASN A 309 11.57 2.06 7.04
C ASN A 309 12.37 3.08 6.21
N TYR A 310 12.30 4.34 6.55
CA TYR A 310 13.03 5.42 5.90
C TYR A 310 13.32 6.53 6.89
N LEU A 311 14.24 7.41 6.53
CA LEU A 311 14.60 8.62 7.27
C LEU A 311 14.19 9.86 6.47
N LEU A 312 13.83 10.93 7.17
CA LEU A 312 13.76 12.27 6.60
C LEU A 312 14.95 13.08 7.17
N MET A 313 15.92 13.33 6.30
CA MET A 313 17.14 14.06 6.62
C MET A 313 17.03 15.50 6.12
N ILE A 314 17.50 16.46 6.91
CA ILE A 314 17.70 17.85 6.49
C ILE A 314 19.19 18.04 6.21
N VAL A 315 19.51 18.47 5.00
CA VAL A 315 20.87 18.68 4.52
C VAL A 315 21.09 20.11 4.04
N ASP A 316 22.34 20.51 3.83
CA ASP A 316 22.68 21.87 3.36
C ASP A 316 22.08 22.17 1.97
N ASP A 317 22.26 21.24 1.03
CA ASP A 317 21.80 21.36 -0.36
C ASP A 317 21.27 20.00 -0.83
N ALA A 318 19.94 19.86 -0.83
CA ALA A 318 19.28 18.63 -1.21
C ALA A 318 19.42 18.33 -2.71
N ASP A 319 19.42 19.35 -3.56
CA ASP A 319 19.54 19.19 -5.00
C ASP A 319 20.94 18.70 -5.38
N ALA A 320 21.98 19.34 -4.84
CA ALA A 320 23.36 18.94 -5.06
C ALA A 320 23.64 17.53 -4.51
N LEU A 321 23.12 17.19 -3.33
CA LEU A 321 23.29 15.85 -2.77
C LEU A 321 22.56 14.79 -3.60
N CYS A 322 21.32 15.02 -4.02
CA CYS A 322 20.58 14.10 -4.87
C CYS A 322 21.27 13.90 -6.23
N ALA A 323 21.79 14.97 -6.84
CA ALA A 323 22.55 14.89 -8.09
C ALA A 323 23.83 14.05 -7.90
N ARG A 324 24.64 14.35 -6.88
CA ARG A 324 25.86 13.59 -6.57
C ARG A 324 25.58 12.10 -6.28
N ALA A 325 24.49 11.81 -5.56
CA ALA A 325 24.07 10.43 -5.32
C ALA A 325 23.66 9.73 -6.61
N ALA A 326 22.90 10.41 -7.46
CA ALA A 326 22.45 9.86 -8.75
C ALA A 326 23.64 9.56 -9.71
N ASP A 327 24.67 10.42 -9.74
CA ASP A 327 25.90 10.19 -10.51
C ASP A 327 26.64 8.93 -10.06
N GLN A 328 26.42 8.48 -8.84
CA GLN A 328 26.98 7.26 -8.26
C GLN A 328 25.96 6.10 -8.19
N GLY A 329 24.83 6.21 -8.89
CA GLY A 329 23.81 5.16 -8.98
C GLY A 329 22.81 5.12 -7.80
N TYR A 330 22.81 6.09 -6.91
CA TYR A 330 21.92 6.16 -5.76
C TYR A 330 20.78 7.16 -6.00
N ILE A 331 19.54 6.68 -6.03
CA ILE A 331 18.37 7.53 -6.24
C ILE A 331 17.71 7.85 -4.90
N LEU A 332 17.79 9.09 -4.49
CA LEU A 332 17.18 9.63 -3.28
C LEU A 332 15.90 10.40 -3.60
N ARG A 333 15.05 10.60 -2.62
CA ARG A 333 13.81 11.35 -2.81
C ARG A 333 13.92 12.76 -2.21
N ASN A 334 14.16 13.75 -3.06
CA ASN A 334 14.14 15.16 -2.67
C ASN A 334 12.72 15.58 -2.24
N GLN A 335 12.60 16.17 -1.06
CA GLN A 335 11.37 16.69 -0.48
C GLN A 335 11.40 18.21 -0.27
N SER A 336 12.48 18.90 -0.68
CA SER A 336 12.68 20.34 -0.47
C SER A 336 11.60 21.22 -1.08
N HIS A 337 10.87 20.68 -2.07
CA HIS A 337 9.77 21.39 -2.73
C HIS A 337 8.52 21.54 -1.85
N GLN A 338 8.42 20.80 -0.76
CA GLN A 338 7.29 20.89 0.16
C GLN A 338 7.48 22.07 1.13
N PRO A 339 6.40 22.80 1.46
CA PRO A 339 6.47 23.89 2.42
C PRO A 339 7.07 23.43 3.76
N GLY A 340 8.03 24.17 4.28
CA GLY A 340 8.71 23.86 5.55
C GLY A 340 9.81 22.79 5.47
N PHE A 341 10.07 22.20 4.29
CA PHE A 341 11.06 21.13 4.10
C PHE A 341 12.29 21.53 3.28
N ALA A 342 12.74 22.79 3.39
CA ALA A 342 13.99 23.21 2.76
C ALA A 342 15.12 22.27 3.14
N GLY A 343 15.85 21.74 2.16
CA GLY A 343 16.95 20.80 2.37
C GLY A 343 16.52 19.38 2.76
N ALA A 344 15.23 19.02 2.71
CA ALA A 344 14.76 17.70 3.11
C ALA A 344 14.97 16.64 2.03
N ILE A 345 15.53 15.50 2.42
CA ILE A 345 15.67 14.29 1.59
C ILE A 345 15.11 13.11 2.36
N ARG A 346 14.22 12.33 1.71
CA ARG A 346 13.78 11.06 2.23
C ARG A 346 14.65 9.92 1.68
N VAL A 347 15.16 9.09 2.60
CA VAL A 347 16.05 7.96 2.30
C VAL A 347 15.42 6.69 2.81
N SER A 348 15.14 5.74 1.93
CA SER A 348 14.73 4.38 2.32
C SER A 348 15.93 3.60 2.84
N ILE A 349 15.69 2.72 3.82
CA ILE A 349 16.75 1.87 4.35
C ILE A 349 16.94 0.66 3.43
N GLY A 350 18.15 0.53 2.90
CA GLY A 350 18.61 -0.57 2.05
C GLY A 350 19.34 -1.68 2.80
N THR A 351 20.15 -2.44 2.10
CA THR A 351 21.12 -3.40 2.65
C THR A 351 22.29 -2.68 3.33
N ASP A 352 23.14 -3.43 4.05
CA ASP A 352 24.33 -2.84 4.68
C ASP A 352 25.24 -2.18 3.62
N ASP A 353 25.54 -2.88 2.53
CA ASP A 353 26.38 -2.36 1.44
C ASP A 353 25.78 -1.09 0.80
N GLU A 354 24.44 -1.03 0.62
CA GLU A 354 23.78 0.16 0.08
C GLU A 354 23.86 1.35 1.05
N MET A 355 23.72 1.10 2.35
CA MET A 355 23.79 2.16 3.35
C MET A 355 25.23 2.63 3.57
N ASP A 356 26.22 1.74 3.55
CA ASP A 356 27.63 2.08 3.61
C ASP A 356 28.05 2.93 2.40
N GLY A 357 27.61 2.58 1.21
CA GLY A 357 27.83 3.38 0.00
C GLY A 357 27.20 4.77 0.12
N LEU A 358 25.97 4.87 0.64
CA LEU A 358 25.35 6.19 0.87
C LEU A 358 26.14 7.02 1.91
N LEU A 359 26.65 6.39 2.97
CA LEU A 359 27.51 7.07 3.95
C LEU A 359 28.81 7.62 3.30
N ALA A 360 29.44 6.86 2.40
CA ALA A 360 30.58 7.32 1.64
C ALA A 360 30.22 8.56 0.79
N ILE A 361 29.11 8.51 0.08
CA ILE A 361 28.59 9.67 -0.69
C ILE A 361 28.34 10.89 0.23
N LEU A 362 27.77 10.70 1.42
CA LEU A 362 27.55 11.77 2.38
C LEU A 362 28.88 12.41 2.85
N ARG A 363 29.93 11.62 3.00
CA ARG A 363 31.28 12.11 3.35
C ARG A 363 32.00 12.81 2.19
N GLY A 364 31.48 12.68 0.97
CA GLY A 364 32.09 13.24 -0.23
C GLY A 364 33.07 12.27 -0.93
N ASP A 365 33.09 11.01 -0.51
CA ASP A 365 33.88 9.98 -1.12
C ASP A 365 33.26 9.57 -2.47
N ALA A 366 34.12 9.24 -3.44
CA ALA A 366 33.67 8.56 -4.64
C ALA A 366 33.56 7.07 -4.36
N LEU A 367 32.46 6.47 -4.79
CA LEU A 367 32.36 5.01 -4.77
C LEU A 367 33.25 4.43 -5.87
N ASP A 368 33.91 3.34 -5.56
CA ASP A 368 34.54 2.56 -6.61
C ASP A 368 33.47 2.18 -7.64
N ALA A 369 33.77 2.37 -8.93
CA ALA A 369 32.86 1.91 -9.96
C ALA A 369 32.52 0.44 -9.70
N PRO A 370 31.24 0.04 -9.76
CA PRO A 370 30.89 -1.35 -9.56
C PRO A 370 31.78 -2.18 -10.48
N ALA A 371 32.51 -3.11 -9.89
CA ALA A 371 33.38 -3.99 -10.68
C ALA A 371 32.49 -4.57 -11.79
N GLU A 372 32.94 -4.49 -13.05
CA GLU A 372 32.17 -5.07 -14.16
C GLU A 372 31.78 -6.48 -13.77
N GLU A 373 30.47 -6.74 -13.78
CA GLU A 373 29.97 -8.09 -13.44
C GLU A 373 30.69 -9.11 -14.31
N ARG A 374 31.37 -10.05 -13.65
CA ARG A 374 32.07 -11.14 -14.37
C ARG A 374 31.04 -12.12 -14.92
N VAL A 375 30.37 -11.70 -15.99
CA VAL A 375 29.36 -12.49 -16.70
C VAL A 375 29.95 -13.02 -17.95
N ALA A 376 29.87 -14.34 -18.14
CA ALA A 376 30.21 -15.00 -19.39
C ALA A 376 28.95 -15.70 -19.91
N ARG A 377 28.64 -15.47 -21.19
CA ARG A 377 27.58 -16.17 -21.92
C ARG A 377 28.15 -16.89 -23.11
N HIS A 378 27.88 -18.19 -23.20
CA HIS A 378 28.24 -19.00 -24.33
C HIS A 378 27.00 -19.67 -24.92
N VAL A 379 26.83 -19.58 -26.24
CA VAL A 379 25.73 -20.21 -26.96
C VAL A 379 26.32 -21.14 -28.02
N ARG A 380 25.95 -22.40 -27.96
CA ARG A 380 26.28 -23.40 -28.99
C ARG A 380 24.99 -23.88 -29.64
N LYS A 381 24.89 -23.75 -30.94
CA LYS A 381 23.77 -24.23 -31.73
C LYS A 381 24.27 -25.21 -32.80
N THR A 382 23.68 -26.39 -32.85
CA THR A 382 23.88 -27.41 -33.90
C THR A 382 22.56 -27.66 -34.61
N SER A 383 22.51 -28.57 -35.58
CA SER A 383 21.25 -28.97 -36.21
C SER A 383 20.30 -29.71 -35.27
N GLU A 384 20.79 -30.23 -34.16
CA GLU A 384 20.04 -31.08 -33.23
C GLU A 384 19.88 -30.47 -31.82
N THR A 385 20.76 -29.56 -31.45
CA THR A 385 20.76 -28.97 -30.08
C THR A 385 21.05 -27.48 -30.10
N ALA A 386 20.43 -26.76 -29.16
CA ALA A 386 20.74 -25.37 -28.83
C ALA A 386 21.02 -25.28 -27.34
N ILE A 387 22.25 -24.95 -26.96
CA ILE A 387 22.66 -24.82 -25.55
C ILE A 387 23.12 -23.39 -25.33
N ALA A 388 22.53 -22.71 -24.32
CA ALA A 388 22.99 -21.43 -23.84
C ALA A 388 23.43 -21.60 -22.39
N VAL A 389 24.64 -21.16 -22.06
CA VAL A 389 25.17 -21.14 -20.70
C VAL A 389 25.50 -19.70 -20.35
N GLU A 390 24.98 -19.21 -19.26
CA GLU A 390 25.34 -17.93 -18.67
C GLU A 390 25.88 -18.18 -17.26
N VAL A 391 27.05 -17.68 -16.98
CA VAL A 391 27.70 -17.75 -15.67
C VAL A 391 27.94 -16.34 -15.20
N ASN A 392 27.39 -16.00 -14.03
CA ASN A 392 27.66 -14.76 -13.31
C ASN A 392 28.40 -15.13 -12.02
N LEU A 393 29.65 -14.66 -11.87
CA LEU A 393 30.49 -14.97 -10.71
C LEU A 393 30.25 -14.06 -9.54
N ASP A 394 29.52 -12.97 -9.72
CA ASP A 394 29.34 -11.90 -8.72
C ASP A 394 27.89 -11.88 -8.14
N ARG A 395 26.95 -12.59 -8.75
CA ARG A 395 25.57 -12.77 -8.23
C ARG A 395 25.39 -14.09 -7.50
N LYS A 396 24.95 -14.04 -6.26
CA LYS A 396 24.42 -15.21 -5.56
C LYS A 396 22.96 -15.47 -6.05
N ALA A 397 22.83 -16.14 -7.17
CA ALA A 397 21.54 -16.57 -7.68
C ALA A 397 21.42 -18.10 -7.61
N PRO A 398 20.22 -18.66 -7.42
CA PRO A 398 20.05 -20.11 -7.51
C PRO A 398 20.43 -20.59 -8.91
N VAL A 399 21.15 -21.69 -8.97
CA VAL A 399 21.48 -22.36 -10.23
C VAL A 399 20.16 -22.79 -10.90
N ARG A 400 19.91 -22.31 -12.11
CA ARG A 400 18.83 -22.78 -12.97
C ARG A 400 19.43 -23.63 -14.08
N ILE A 401 18.97 -24.86 -14.16
CA ILE A 401 19.35 -25.77 -15.25
C ILE A 401 18.05 -26.11 -15.98
N ASP A 402 17.95 -25.69 -17.23
CA ASP A 402 16.89 -26.08 -18.15
C ASP A 402 17.54 -26.76 -19.34
N THR A 403 17.30 -28.05 -19.46
CA THR A 403 17.91 -28.86 -20.50
C THR A 403 17.00 -29.02 -21.73
N GLY A 404 15.73 -28.56 -21.63
CA GLY A 404 14.78 -28.70 -22.74
C GLY A 404 14.44 -30.14 -23.13
N VAL A 405 14.70 -31.10 -22.23
CA VAL A 405 14.43 -32.55 -22.47
C VAL A 405 13.31 -32.98 -21.50
#